data_2d748567c53e77bd99aadf523eb57a61
#
_entry.id   2d748567c53e77bd99aadf523eb57a61
#
_cell.length_a   1.000
_cell.length_b   1.000
_cell.length_c   1.000
_cell.angle_alpha   90.00
_cell.angle_beta   90.00
_cell.angle_gamma   90.00
#
_symmetry.space_group_name_H-M   'P 1'
#
loop_
_entity.id
_entity.type
_entity.pdbx_description
1 polymer ?
#
loop_
_entity_poly.entity_id
_entity_poly.type
_entity_poly.pdbx_seq_one_letter_code
_entity_poly.pdbx_strand_id
1 'polypeptide(L)'
;MVIFLKDRILEELANVVRTVPNFPIEGIMFRDITPILSNHKLLSGLMDKIVKDLEHLGWYPDIIVGPEARGFIFGPLLSTRLNNSFVPIRKPGKLPSKTVKIDYTLEYGSGSLEIHEDAILPGQKVLIIDDLLATGGTVSA
;
A
#
# COMPACT_ATOMS: atom_id res chain seq x y z
N MET A 1 14.95 -14.69 -27.47
CA MET A 1 13.57 -15.15 -27.16
C MET A 1 13.33 -14.83 -25.67
N VAL A 2 12.68 -13.70 -25.39
CA VAL A 2 12.36 -13.32 -24.01
C VAL A 2 11.10 -14.11 -23.65
N ILE A 3 11.26 -15.16 -22.85
CA ILE A 3 10.11 -15.86 -22.27
C ILE A 3 9.61 -14.98 -21.13
N PHE A 4 8.56 -14.19 -21.36
CA PHE A 4 7.76 -13.66 -20.29
C PHE A 4 7.08 -14.84 -19.60
N LEU A 5 7.72 -15.36 -18.54
CA LEU A 5 7.02 -16.21 -17.60
C LEU A 5 5.93 -15.31 -17.01
N LYS A 6 4.69 -15.48 -17.47
CA LYS A 6 3.53 -14.86 -16.85
C LYS A 6 3.60 -15.19 -15.38
N ASP A 7 3.62 -14.16 -14.55
CA ASP A 7 3.80 -14.35 -13.12
C ASP A 7 2.51 -14.95 -12.56
N ARG A 8 2.50 -16.25 -12.33
CA ARG A 8 1.32 -17.04 -11.97
C ARG A 8 0.58 -16.42 -10.79
N ILE A 9 1.30 -15.86 -9.81
CA ILE A 9 0.65 -15.24 -8.65
C ILE A 9 -0.13 -13.98 -9.05
N LEU A 10 0.38 -13.18 -9.99
CA LEU A 10 -0.33 -11.99 -10.46
C LEU A 10 -1.61 -12.35 -11.23
N GLU A 11 -1.59 -13.44 -12.01
CA GLU A 11 -2.79 -13.95 -12.69
C GLU A 11 -3.83 -14.45 -11.66
N GLU A 12 -3.40 -15.21 -10.67
CA GLU A 12 -4.28 -15.72 -9.61
C GLU A 12 -4.89 -14.55 -8.80
N LEU A 13 -4.12 -13.52 -8.47
CA LEU A 13 -4.58 -12.32 -7.80
C LEU A 13 -5.61 -11.55 -8.65
N ALA A 14 -5.31 -11.33 -9.92
CA ALA A 14 -6.22 -10.64 -10.84
C ALA A 14 -7.57 -11.35 -10.99
N ASN A 15 -7.56 -12.69 -10.99
CA ASN A 15 -8.78 -13.50 -11.14
C ASN A 15 -9.71 -13.46 -9.92
N VAL A 16 -9.19 -13.18 -8.71
CA VAL A 16 -10.00 -13.16 -7.49
C VAL A 16 -10.48 -11.77 -7.10
N VAL A 17 -9.87 -10.70 -7.64
CA VAL A 17 -10.35 -9.33 -7.41
C VAL A 17 -11.73 -9.15 -8.02
N ARG A 18 -12.70 -8.81 -7.18
CA ARG A 18 -14.08 -8.58 -7.64
C ARG A 18 -14.25 -7.17 -8.19
N THR A 19 -15.00 -7.04 -9.25
CA THR A 19 -15.48 -5.75 -9.74
C THR A 19 -16.91 -5.54 -9.26
N VAL A 20 -17.12 -4.51 -8.43
CA VAL A 20 -18.44 -4.13 -7.92
C VAL A 20 -18.85 -2.85 -8.63
N PRO A 21 -19.84 -2.89 -9.53
CA PRO A 21 -20.31 -1.70 -10.23
C PRO A 21 -21.09 -0.79 -9.28
N ASN A 22 -21.03 0.51 -9.55
CA ASN A 22 -21.78 1.54 -8.84
C ASN A 22 -21.53 1.55 -7.31
N PHE A 23 -20.29 1.35 -6.88
CA PHE A 23 -19.91 1.43 -5.47
C PHE A 23 -18.70 2.37 -5.26
N PRO A 24 -18.73 3.27 -4.25
CA PRO A 24 -19.81 3.58 -3.31
C PRO A 24 -20.93 4.44 -3.92
N ILE A 25 -20.74 4.94 -5.13
CA ILE A 25 -21.71 5.76 -5.87
C ILE A 25 -21.81 5.30 -7.31
N GLU A 26 -22.92 5.66 -7.99
CA GLU A 26 -23.16 5.34 -9.39
C GLU A 26 -22.00 5.81 -10.30
N GLY A 27 -21.63 4.97 -11.27
CA GLY A 27 -20.55 5.21 -12.22
C GLY A 27 -19.17 4.73 -11.76
N ILE A 28 -18.98 4.37 -10.49
CA ILE A 28 -17.70 3.85 -10.01
C ILE A 28 -17.66 2.32 -10.10
N MET A 29 -16.60 1.82 -10.75
CA MET A 29 -16.29 0.38 -10.81
C MET A 29 -15.28 0.04 -9.71
N PHE A 30 -15.75 -0.33 -8.54
CA PHE A 30 -14.93 -0.62 -7.39
C PHE A 30 -14.20 -1.95 -7.53
N ARG A 31 -12.91 -1.97 -7.20
CA ARG A 31 -12.09 -3.18 -7.15
C ARG A 31 -11.99 -3.67 -5.71
N ASP A 32 -12.70 -4.76 -5.42
CA ASP A 32 -12.74 -5.36 -4.10
C ASP A 32 -11.65 -6.40 -3.95
N ILE A 33 -10.71 -6.13 -3.05
CA ILE A 33 -9.56 -7.00 -2.73
C ILE A 33 -9.83 -7.95 -1.57
N THR A 34 -11.00 -7.91 -0.94
CA THR A 34 -11.31 -8.77 0.21
C THR A 34 -11.15 -10.27 -0.08
N PRO A 35 -11.36 -10.79 -1.31
CA PRO A 35 -11.06 -12.17 -1.64
C PRO A 35 -9.58 -12.53 -1.52
N ILE A 36 -8.67 -11.58 -1.75
CA ILE A 36 -7.22 -11.79 -1.52
C ILE A 36 -6.96 -11.91 -0.03
N LEU A 37 -7.56 -11.01 0.78
CA LEU A 37 -7.37 -10.99 2.23
C LEU A 37 -7.91 -12.23 2.93
N SER A 38 -8.99 -12.82 2.41
CA SER A 38 -9.59 -14.06 2.93
C SER A 38 -8.86 -15.33 2.49
N ASN A 39 -7.85 -15.22 1.62
CA ASN A 39 -7.06 -16.35 1.13
C ASN A 39 -5.59 -16.18 1.54
N HIS A 40 -5.18 -16.89 2.60
CA HIS A 40 -3.82 -16.77 3.15
C HIS A 40 -2.71 -17.11 2.14
N LYS A 41 -2.96 -18.02 1.19
CA LYS A 41 -1.97 -18.39 0.17
C LYS A 41 -1.74 -17.26 -0.82
N LEU A 42 -2.82 -16.60 -1.26
CA LEU A 42 -2.74 -15.44 -2.16
C LEU A 42 -2.11 -14.25 -1.47
N LEU A 43 -2.53 -13.96 -0.23
CA LEU A 43 -1.97 -12.86 0.54
C LEU A 43 -0.47 -13.07 0.83
N SER A 44 -0.08 -14.28 1.25
CA SER A 44 1.32 -14.62 1.45
C SER A 44 2.11 -14.53 0.15
N GLY A 45 1.58 -15.10 -0.94
CA GLY A 45 2.22 -15.08 -2.25
C GLY A 45 2.41 -13.66 -2.80
N LEU A 46 1.45 -12.75 -2.54
CA LEU A 46 1.60 -11.33 -2.88
C LEU A 46 2.77 -10.70 -2.13
N MET A 47 2.87 -10.93 -0.82
CA MET A 47 3.98 -10.38 -0.03
C MET A 47 5.33 -10.94 -0.50
N ASP A 48 5.40 -12.24 -0.76
CA ASP A 48 6.62 -12.90 -1.24
C ASP A 48 7.01 -12.39 -2.65
N LYS A 49 6.02 -12.07 -3.48
CA LYS A 49 6.25 -11.44 -4.79
C LYS A 49 6.86 -10.05 -4.67
N ILE A 50 6.31 -9.20 -3.78
CA ILE A 50 6.85 -7.86 -3.54
C ILE A 50 8.29 -7.93 -3.05
N VAL A 51 8.61 -8.82 -2.11
CA VAL A 51 9.98 -9.04 -1.64
C VAL A 51 10.91 -9.38 -2.79
N LYS A 52 10.54 -10.36 -3.62
CA LYS A 52 11.33 -10.76 -4.79
C LYS A 52 11.54 -9.63 -5.79
N ASP A 53 10.52 -8.79 -6.01
CA ASP A 53 10.64 -7.65 -6.92
C ASP A 53 11.63 -6.62 -6.38
N LEU A 54 11.59 -6.32 -5.09
CA LEU A 54 12.54 -5.43 -4.44
C LEU A 54 13.98 -5.98 -4.54
N GLU A 55 14.16 -7.29 -4.32
CA GLU A 55 15.45 -7.97 -4.48
C GLU A 55 15.98 -7.87 -5.93
N HIS A 56 15.12 -8.11 -6.93
CA HIS A 56 15.49 -7.99 -8.35
C HIS A 56 15.88 -6.57 -8.74
N LEU A 57 15.24 -5.57 -8.11
CA LEU A 57 15.59 -4.16 -8.32
C LEU A 57 16.87 -3.75 -7.56
N GLY A 58 17.39 -4.60 -6.67
CA GLY A 58 18.50 -4.26 -5.79
C GLY A 58 18.15 -3.12 -4.84
N TRP A 59 16.85 -2.95 -4.52
CA TRP A 59 16.37 -1.85 -3.71
C TRP A 59 15.82 -2.35 -2.37
N TYR A 60 16.41 -1.89 -1.29
CA TYR A 60 16.10 -2.33 0.06
C TYR A 60 15.62 -1.13 0.87
N PRO A 61 14.34 -1.09 1.28
CA PRO A 61 13.82 -0.04 2.14
C PRO A 61 14.36 -0.18 3.56
N ASP A 62 14.50 0.93 4.25
CA ASP A 62 14.77 0.96 5.70
C ASP A 62 13.48 0.95 6.49
N ILE A 63 12.42 1.58 5.95
CA ILE A 63 11.12 1.74 6.58
C ILE A 63 10.01 1.51 5.55
N ILE A 64 8.94 0.87 6.01
CA ILE A 64 7.69 0.73 5.26
C ILE A 64 6.65 1.64 5.88
N VAL A 65 5.97 2.42 5.06
CA VAL A 65 4.86 3.27 5.48
C VAL A 65 3.58 2.88 4.76
N GLY A 66 2.44 3.04 5.42
CA GLY A 66 1.14 2.74 4.81
C GLY A 66 0.08 3.71 5.30
N PRO A 67 -0.72 4.29 4.38
CA PRO A 67 -1.84 5.13 4.75
C PRO A 67 -3.02 4.30 5.29
N GLU A 68 -3.76 4.88 6.25
CA GLU A 68 -4.99 4.25 6.71
C GLU A 68 -6.04 4.24 5.59
N ALA A 69 -6.85 3.18 5.45
CA ALA A 69 -6.89 2.00 6.31
C ALA A 69 -6.19 0.78 5.68
N ARG A 70 -6.17 0.66 4.35
CA ARG A 70 -5.76 -0.57 3.66
C ARG A 70 -4.25 -0.76 3.61
N GLY A 71 -3.47 0.32 3.60
CA GLY A 71 -2.03 0.25 3.78
C GLY A 71 -1.60 -0.41 5.09
N PHE A 72 -2.45 -0.35 6.14
CA PHE A 72 -2.20 -1.01 7.42
C PHE A 72 -2.33 -2.54 7.36
N ILE A 73 -2.94 -3.07 6.34
CA ILE A 73 -3.03 -4.52 6.14
C ILE A 73 -1.72 -5.02 5.52
N PHE A 74 -1.27 -4.37 4.48
CA PHE A 74 -0.10 -4.82 3.70
C PHE A 74 1.23 -4.41 4.35
N GLY A 75 1.29 -3.21 4.91
CA GLY A 75 2.52 -2.66 5.48
C GLY A 75 3.14 -3.55 6.57
N PRO A 76 2.44 -3.88 7.65
CA PRO A 76 2.95 -4.77 8.69
C PRO A 76 3.31 -6.18 8.19
N LEU A 77 2.54 -6.73 7.24
CA LEU A 77 2.83 -8.03 6.65
C LEU A 77 4.13 -8.00 5.85
N LEU A 78 4.36 -6.94 5.10
CA LEU A 78 5.59 -6.78 4.33
C LEU A 78 6.79 -6.45 5.24
N SER A 79 6.59 -5.62 6.28
CA SER A 79 7.66 -5.28 7.23
C SER A 79 8.21 -6.49 7.96
N THR A 80 7.34 -7.44 8.34
CA THR A 80 7.78 -8.69 8.96
C THR A 80 8.61 -9.57 8.02
N ARG A 81 8.33 -9.56 6.72
CA ARG A 81 9.11 -10.33 5.73
C ARG A 81 10.46 -9.70 5.41
N LEU A 82 10.52 -8.38 5.41
CA LEU A 82 11.74 -7.63 5.13
C LEU A 82 12.57 -7.36 6.39
N ASN A 83 12.06 -7.71 7.56
CA ASN A 83 12.64 -7.39 8.88
C ASN A 83 12.84 -5.88 9.07
N ASN A 84 11.85 -5.08 8.63
CA ASN A 84 11.85 -3.62 8.68
C ASN A 84 10.79 -3.10 9.63
N SER A 85 10.87 -1.82 9.97
CA SER A 85 9.84 -1.12 10.73
C SER A 85 8.66 -0.74 9.85
N PHE A 86 7.47 -0.66 10.46
CA PHE A 86 6.26 -0.12 9.83
C PHE A 86 5.86 1.19 10.53
N VAL A 87 5.57 2.21 9.73
CA VAL A 87 5.10 3.52 10.19
C VAL A 87 3.72 3.81 9.60
N PRO A 88 2.71 4.04 10.44
CA PRO A 88 1.37 4.38 9.98
C PRO A 88 1.26 5.85 9.56
N ILE A 89 0.67 6.10 8.40
CA ILE A 89 0.20 7.42 7.98
C ILE A 89 -1.30 7.48 8.23
N ARG A 90 -1.77 8.53 8.93
CA ARG A 90 -3.16 8.59 9.38
C ARG A 90 -3.84 9.91 9.04
N LYS A 91 -5.17 9.91 9.10
CA LYS A 91 -5.97 11.14 9.09
C LYS A 91 -5.71 11.97 10.34
N PRO A 92 -5.90 13.30 10.29
CA PRO A 92 -5.63 14.20 11.38
C PRO A 92 -6.26 13.78 12.71
N GLY A 93 -5.50 13.97 13.79
CA GLY A 93 -5.95 13.69 15.15
C GLY A 93 -6.04 12.21 15.53
N LYS A 94 -5.47 11.31 14.71
CA LYS A 94 -5.45 9.86 15.00
C LYS A 94 -4.13 9.37 15.60
N LEU A 95 -3.10 10.20 15.61
CA LEU A 95 -1.81 9.89 16.20
C LEU A 95 -1.63 10.61 17.54
N PRO A 96 -1.12 9.94 18.59
CA PRO A 96 -1.15 10.48 19.96
C PRO A 96 0.03 11.42 20.32
N SER A 97 1.06 11.54 19.46
CA SER A 97 2.24 12.36 19.71
C SER A 97 2.34 13.49 18.67
N LYS A 98 3.48 14.20 18.66
CA LYS A 98 3.74 15.25 17.67
C LYS A 98 3.73 14.68 16.25
N THR A 99 3.06 15.39 15.35
CA THR A 99 2.91 14.97 13.95
C THR A 99 3.37 16.07 12.99
N VAL A 100 3.84 15.63 11.84
CA VAL A 100 3.92 16.45 10.64
C VAL A 100 2.66 16.18 9.82
N LYS A 101 2.00 17.26 9.39
CA LYS A 101 0.76 17.20 8.62
C LYS A 101 1.01 17.72 7.21
N ILE A 102 0.39 17.06 6.22
CA ILE A 102 0.30 17.57 4.86
C ILE A 102 -1.17 17.59 4.41
N ASP A 103 -1.53 18.67 3.73
CA ASP A 103 -2.83 18.81 3.06
C ASP A 103 -2.63 18.51 1.57
N TYR A 104 -3.55 17.75 0.97
CA TYR A 104 -3.50 17.40 -0.44
C TYR A 104 -4.86 17.56 -1.10
N THR A 105 -4.84 17.82 -2.40
CA THR A 105 -6.06 17.99 -3.21
C THR A 105 -6.23 16.78 -4.12
N LEU A 106 -7.44 16.24 -4.14
CA LEU A 106 -7.88 15.20 -5.07
C LEU A 106 -8.75 15.83 -6.17
N GLU A 107 -9.00 15.11 -7.25
CA GLU A 107 -9.96 15.53 -8.28
C GLU A 107 -11.34 15.87 -7.69
N TYR A 108 -11.72 15.17 -6.62
CA TYR A 108 -13.00 15.32 -5.94
C TYR A 108 -12.80 15.55 -4.43
N GLY A 109 -12.24 16.72 -4.07
CA GLY A 109 -12.09 17.12 -2.67
C GLY A 109 -10.66 17.34 -2.21
N SER A 110 -10.50 17.54 -0.91
CA SER A 110 -9.20 17.68 -0.24
C SER A 110 -9.11 16.69 0.91
N GLY A 111 -7.89 16.34 1.25
CA GLY A 111 -7.59 15.48 2.39
C GLY A 111 -6.38 15.98 3.15
N SER A 112 -6.16 15.42 4.32
CA SER A 112 -4.96 15.67 5.10
C SER A 112 -4.46 14.35 5.65
N LEU A 113 -3.15 14.23 5.76
CA LEU A 113 -2.47 13.09 6.35
C LEU A 113 -1.47 13.56 7.39
N GLU A 114 -1.24 12.72 8.37
CA GLU A 114 -0.28 12.94 9.45
C GLU A 114 0.61 11.73 9.63
N ILE A 115 1.87 12.01 9.98
CA ILE A 115 2.86 11.02 10.40
C ILE A 115 3.53 11.55 11.66
N HIS A 116 3.99 10.70 12.56
CA HIS A 116 4.80 11.15 13.70
C HIS A 116 6.08 11.83 13.23
N GLU A 117 6.43 12.96 13.87
CA GLU A 117 7.59 13.78 13.52
C GLU A 117 8.91 13.01 13.60
N ASP A 118 9.00 12.05 14.53
CA ASP A 118 10.17 11.23 14.82
C ASP A 118 10.15 9.84 14.12
N ALA A 119 9.19 9.60 13.25
CA ALA A 119 8.98 8.26 12.69
C ALA A 119 9.99 7.88 11.60
N ILE A 120 10.53 8.86 10.89
CA ILE A 120 11.47 8.66 9.78
C ILE A 120 12.68 9.56 9.99
N LEU A 121 13.87 8.97 9.90
CA LEU A 121 15.11 9.70 10.05
C LEU A 121 15.66 10.14 8.68
N PRO A 122 16.38 11.27 8.63
CA PRO A 122 17.02 11.72 7.39
C PRO A 122 17.91 10.65 6.77
N GLY A 123 17.80 10.45 5.47
CA GLY A 123 18.58 9.47 4.70
C GLY A 123 18.00 8.07 4.63
N GLN A 124 16.93 7.76 5.36
CA GLN A 124 16.25 6.47 5.27
C GLN A 124 15.50 6.32 3.94
N LYS A 125 15.58 5.12 3.36
CA LYS A 125 14.79 4.73 2.20
C LYS A 125 13.41 4.28 2.65
N VAL A 126 12.38 4.92 2.15
CA VAL A 126 10.99 4.69 2.55
C VAL A 126 10.24 3.97 1.43
N LEU A 127 9.58 2.86 1.73
CA LEU A 127 8.63 2.20 0.86
C LEU A 127 7.21 2.55 1.29
N ILE A 128 6.47 3.18 0.40
CA ILE A 128 5.03 3.41 0.60
C ILE A 128 4.26 2.23 0.03
N ILE A 129 3.33 1.68 0.79
CA ILE A 129 2.47 0.58 0.37
C ILE A 129 1.00 0.90 0.59
N ASP A 130 0.21 0.73 -0.45
CA ASP A 130 -1.26 0.78 -0.42
C ASP A 130 -1.81 -0.19 -1.47
N ASP A 131 -3.10 -0.47 -1.44
CA ASP A 131 -3.79 -1.38 -2.38
C ASP A 131 -4.29 -0.68 -3.64
N LEU A 132 -4.40 0.63 -3.63
CA LEU A 132 -4.94 1.43 -4.73
C LEU A 132 -4.05 2.63 -5.03
N LEU A 133 -3.58 2.69 -6.26
CA LEU A 133 -3.00 3.89 -6.85
C LEU A 133 -3.94 4.40 -7.95
N ALA A 134 -4.79 5.38 -7.62
CA ALA A 134 -5.67 6.03 -8.59
C ALA A 134 -4.92 7.17 -9.31
N THR A 135 -5.16 8.43 -8.89
CA THR A 135 -4.47 9.61 -9.45
C THR A 135 -3.07 9.84 -8.87
N GLY A 136 -2.73 9.11 -7.81
CA GLY A 136 -1.47 9.30 -7.09
C GLY A 136 -1.48 10.43 -6.06
N GLY A 137 -2.57 11.19 -5.92
CA GLY A 137 -2.64 12.35 -5.05
C GLY A 137 -2.28 12.05 -3.59
N THR A 138 -2.75 10.93 -3.05
CA THR A 138 -2.43 10.50 -1.68
C THR A 138 -0.96 10.12 -1.50
N VAL A 139 -0.35 9.52 -2.53
CA VAL A 139 1.05 9.06 -2.47
C VAL A 139 2.03 10.19 -2.77
N SER A 140 1.58 11.20 -3.50
CA SER A 140 2.40 12.38 -3.86
C SER A 140 2.45 13.43 -2.76
N ALA A 141 1.53 13.35 -1.79
CA ALA A 141 1.51 14.24 -0.64
C ALA A 141 2.63 13.89 0.34
#